data_831f0598cba019e5dbba3b44f878a714
#
_entry.id   831f0598cba019e5dbba3b44f878a714
#
_cell.length_a   1.000
_cell.length_b   1.000
_cell.length_c   1.000
_cell.angle_alpha   90.00
_cell.angle_beta   90.00
_cell.angle_gamma   90.00
#
_symmetry.space_group_name_H-M   'P 1'
#
loop_
_entity.id
_entity.type
_entity.pdbx_description
1 polymer ?
#
loop_
_entity_poly.entity_id
_entity_poly.type
_entity_poly.pdbx_seq_one_letter_code
_entity_poly.pdbx_strand_id
1 'polypeptide(L)'
;MTALLSGKKGLIIGVANDRSIAWGIAQVAAAHGAELAFTYQGPALEKRVRPLADSVGAKLVLPYEDARSDEQTDALFKAVAEQWGELDFVVHAIAFSDKKELDGLYLNTSRSNFALSMDVSCYSFTAIAQRAVPLMKKGGSLITLSYYGAERVMPHYNVMGVAKAALEASVRYLAADLGPQNIRVNAISAGPIKTLAASGIGDFNYILKWNALNAPLGRNVTQTEVGNAALFLLSELGSGVTGEVMHVDCGYHTVGMLNVNNSAGTAELLGQMAKTMASSSAA
;
A
#
# COMPACT_ATOMS: atom_id res chain seq x y z
N MET A 1 2.63 -27.26 3.01
CA MET A 1 1.93 -26.11 3.65
C MET A 1 0.48 -26.12 3.17
N THR A 2 -0.48 -25.85 4.05
CA THR A 2 -1.89 -25.76 3.65
C THR A 2 -2.08 -24.53 2.76
N ALA A 3 -2.71 -24.71 1.60
CA ALA A 3 -2.97 -23.61 0.66
C ALA A 3 -4.18 -22.78 1.17
N LEU A 4 -3.90 -21.75 1.97
CA LEU A 4 -4.90 -20.94 2.68
C LEU A 4 -5.85 -20.14 1.75
N LEU A 5 -5.44 -19.90 0.51
CA LEU A 5 -6.23 -19.16 -0.50
C LEU A 5 -6.57 -20.05 -1.71
N SER A 6 -6.56 -21.39 -1.56
CA SER A 6 -6.88 -22.31 -2.65
C SER A 6 -8.26 -22.02 -3.24
N GLY A 7 -8.31 -21.79 -4.55
CA GLY A 7 -9.53 -21.46 -5.30
C GLY A 7 -10.08 -20.06 -5.08
N LYS A 8 -9.38 -19.21 -4.29
CA LYS A 8 -9.75 -17.81 -4.11
C LYS A 8 -9.26 -16.95 -5.27
N LYS A 9 -10.09 -16.03 -5.73
CA LYS A 9 -9.83 -15.11 -6.84
C LYS A 9 -9.55 -13.71 -6.30
N GLY A 10 -8.39 -13.17 -6.63
CA GLY A 10 -7.93 -11.90 -6.09
C GLY A 10 -7.47 -10.90 -7.15
N LEU A 11 -7.92 -9.65 -7.03
CA LEU A 11 -7.46 -8.54 -7.85
C LEU A 11 -6.37 -7.75 -7.10
N ILE A 12 -5.19 -7.64 -7.73
CA ILE A 12 -4.04 -6.90 -7.20
C ILE A 12 -3.85 -5.62 -8.00
N ILE A 13 -4.04 -4.47 -7.36
CA ILE A 13 -3.93 -3.14 -7.97
C ILE A 13 -2.70 -2.43 -7.40
N GLY A 14 -1.80 -1.95 -8.28
CA GLY A 14 -0.64 -1.14 -7.88
C GLY A 14 0.71 -1.84 -7.93
N VAL A 15 0.83 -2.97 -8.65
CA VAL A 15 2.14 -3.54 -8.99
C VAL A 15 2.78 -2.69 -10.08
N ALA A 16 3.98 -2.15 -9.82
CA ALA A 16 4.78 -1.40 -10.79
C ALA A 16 6.05 -2.16 -11.22
N ASN A 17 6.61 -2.96 -10.33
CA ASN A 17 7.78 -3.82 -10.55
C ASN A 17 7.90 -4.84 -9.41
N ASP A 18 8.99 -5.64 -9.44
CA ASP A 18 9.35 -6.65 -8.45
C ASP A 18 9.59 -6.12 -7.02
N ARG A 19 9.78 -4.79 -6.86
CA ARG A 19 9.96 -4.14 -5.56
C ARG A 19 8.68 -3.56 -4.97
N SER A 20 7.56 -3.64 -5.67
CA SER A 20 6.26 -3.17 -5.16
C SER A 20 5.80 -4.01 -3.96
N ILE A 21 5.27 -3.38 -2.92
CA ILE A 21 4.66 -4.10 -1.79
C ILE A 21 3.54 -5.02 -2.28
N ALA A 22 2.72 -4.53 -3.22
CA ALA A 22 1.67 -5.31 -3.87
C ALA A 22 2.20 -6.59 -4.53
N TRP A 23 3.42 -6.56 -5.07
CA TRP A 23 4.06 -7.76 -5.63
C TRP A 23 4.41 -8.79 -4.54
N GLY A 24 4.97 -8.34 -3.41
CA GLY A 24 5.22 -9.24 -2.26
C GLY A 24 3.93 -9.89 -1.75
N ILE A 25 2.83 -9.14 -1.68
CA ILE A 25 1.52 -9.69 -1.34
C ILE A 25 1.05 -10.71 -2.38
N ALA A 26 1.18 -10.39 -3.66
CA ALA A 26 0.79 -11.28 -4.75
C ALA A 26 1.57 -12.61 -4.75
N GLN A 27 2.89 -12.56 -4.52
CA GLN A 27 3.72 -13.76 -4.43
C GLN A 27 3.26 -14.70 -3.31
N VAL A 28 3.00 -14.15 -2.12
CA VAL A 28 2.53 -14.93 -0.97
C VAL A 28 1.13 -15.49 -1.23
N ALA A 29 0.21 -14.69 -1.78
CA ALA A 29 -1.14 -15.15 -2.11
C ALA A 29 -1.13 -16.27 -3.15
N ALA A 30 -0.33 -16.14 -4.21
CA ALA A 30 -0.17 -17.18 -5.23
C ALA A 30 0.43 -18.47 -4.67
N ALA A 31 1.47 -18.35 -3.81
CA ALA A 31 2.09 -19.50 -3.14
C ALA A 31 1.08 -20.26 -2.24
N HIS A 32 0.03 -19.59 -1.78
CA HIS A 32 -1.08 -20.16 -1.02
C HIS A 32 -2.31 -20.52 -1.87
N GLY A 33 -2.17 -20.57 -3.19
CA GLY A 33 -3.15 -21.13 -4.11
C GLY A 33 -4.20 -20.16 -4.63
N ALA A 34 -4.00 -18.84 -4.45
CA ALA A 34 -4.89 -17.84 -5.04
C ALA A 34 -4.72 -17.77 -6.56
N GLU A 35 -5.83 -17.60 -7.27
CA GLU A 35 -5.87 -17.17 -8.67
C GLU A 35 -5.87 -15.62 -8.70
N LEU A 36 -4.91 -15.03 -9.42
CA LEU A 36 -4.68 -13.59 -9.35
C LEU A 36 -4.94 -12.88 -10.68
N ALA A 37 -5.49 -11.68 -10.59
CA ALA A 37 -5.51 -10.68 -11.66
C ALA A 37 -4.65 -9.48 -11.25
N PHE A 38 -4.04 -8.83 -12.23
CA PHE A 38 -3.19 -7.65 -12.03
C PHE A 38 -3.67 -6.48 -12.86
N THR A 39 -3.35 -5.27 -12.39
CA THR A 39 -3.49 -4.06 -13.19
C THR A 39 -2.13 -3.45 -13.49
N TYR A 40 -2.06 -2.68 -14.58
CA TYR A 40 -0.90 -1.87 -14.93
C TYR A 40 -1.30 -0.48 -15.40
N GLN A 41 -0.41 0.50 -15.23
CA GLN A 41 -0.59 1.88 -15.66
C GLN A 41 0.30 2.18 -16.86
N GLY A 42 -0.28 2.10 -18.05
CA GLY A 42 0.38 2.40 -19.30
C GLY A 42 1.43 1.38 -19.77
N PRO A 43 1.89 1.48 -21.04
CA PRO A 43 2.72 0.46 -21.69
C PRO A 43 4.08 0.22 -21.03
N ALA A 44 4.63 1.24 -20.36
CA ALA A 44 5.92 1.12 -19.67
C ALA A 44 5.84 0.21 -18.44
N LEU A 45 4.74 0.26 -17.69
CA LEU A 45 4.52 -0.64 -16.56
C LEU A 45 3.98 -1.99 -17.01
N GLU A 46 3.21 -2.08 -18.09
CA GLU A 46 2.78 -3.35 -18.67
C GLU A 46 3.96 -4.31 -18.91
N LYS A 47 5.03 -3.80 -19.56
CA LYS A 47 6.25 -4.57 -19.83
C LYS A 47 6.92 -5.13 -18.57
N ARG A 48 6.69 -4.52 -17.41
CA ARG A 48 7.23 -4.97 -16.12
C ARG A 48 6.27 -5.87 -15.36
N VAL A 49 4.98 -5.57 -15.41
CA VAL A 49 3.94 -6.29 -14.65
C VAL A 49 3.61 -7.63 -15.30
N ARG A 50 3.52 -7.70 -16.63
CA ARG A 50 3.14 -8.93 -17.33
C ARG A 50 4.06 -10.10 -17.04
N PRO A 51 5.41 -10.00 -17.11
CA PRO A 51 6.29 -11.10 -16.75
C PRO A 51 6.16 -11.54 -15.27
N LEU A 52 5.87 -10.60 -14.36
CA LEU A 52 5.62 -10.92 -12.96
C LEU A 52 4.30 -11.70 -12.81
N ALA A 53 3.24 -11.25 -13.45
CA ALA A 53 1.97 -11.94 -13.47
C ALA A 53 2.08 -13.37 -14.03
N ASP A 54 2.80 -13.52 -15.15
CA ASP A 54 3.08 -14.84 -15.77
C ASP A 54 3.84 -15.78 -14.82
N SER A 55 4.78 -15.24 -14.03
CA SER A 55 5.57 -16.04 -13.08
C SER A 55 4.76 -16.66 -11.94
N VAL A 56 3.58 -16.12 -11.65
CA VAL A 56 2.61 -16.65 -10.67
C VAL A 56 1.38 -17.28 -11.33
N GLY A 57 1.42 -17.50 -12.65
CA GLY A 57 0.36 -18.15 -13.41
C GLY A 57 -0.90 -17.32 -13.62
N ALA A 58 -0.82 -16.00 -13.40
CA ALA A 58 -1.96 -15.12 -13.61
C ALA A 58 -2.23 -14.90 -15.10
N LYS A 59 -3.48 -15.11 -15.51
CA LYS A 59 -3.90 -14.97 -16.91
C LYS A 59 -4.54 -13.62 -17.21
N LEU A 60 -4.96 -12.89 -16.19
CA LEU A 60 -5.69 -11.64 -16.32
C LEU A 60 -4.78 -10.47 -15.89
N VAL A 61 -4.38 -9.64 -16.88
CA VAL A 61 -3.54 -8.46 -16.67
C VAL A 61 -4.18 -7.31 -17.45
N LEU A 62 -4.77 -6.36 -16.72
CA LEU A 62 -5.69 -5.35 -17.25
C LEU A 62 -5.11 -3.93 -17.18
N PRO A 63 -5.37 -3.06 -18.17
CA PRO A 63 -5.02 -1.66 -18.09
C PRO A 63 -5.86 -0.96 -17.01
N TYR A 64 -5.23 -0.09 -16.22
CA TYR A 64 -5.87 0.79 -15.27
C TYR A 64 -4.99 2.03 -15.11
N GLU A 65 -5.22 3.03 -15.94
CA GLU A 65 -4.29 4.15 -16.10
C GLU A 65 -4.60 5.31 -15.17
N ASP A 66 -5.89 5.56 -14.90
CA ASP A 66 -6.32 6.65 -14.04
C ASP A 66 -7.36 6.17 -13.01
N ALA A 67 -6.94 6.10 -11.75
CA ALA A 67 -7.80 5.70 -10.63
C ALA A 67 -8.92 6.70 -10.31
N ARG A 68 -8.94 7.87 -10.96
CA ARG A 68 -9.98 8.89 -10.87
C ARG A 68 -11.08 8.69 -11.91
N SER A 69 -10.84 7.85 -12.91
CA SER A 69 -11.84 7.60 -13.96
C SER A 69 -12.80 6.50 -13.53
N ASP A 70 -14.06 6.87 -13.36
CA ASP A 70 -15.15 5.93 -13.12
C ASP A 70 -15.29 4.96 -14.30
N GLU A 71 -15.14 5.43 -15.54
CA GLU A 71 -15.24 4.61 -16.75
C GLU A 71 -14.16 3.52 -16.78
N GLN A 72 -12.92 3.85 -16.40
CA GLN A 72 -11.84 2.86 -16.36
C GLN A 72 -12.04 1.89 -15.20
N THR A 73 -12.53 2.36 -14.06
CA THR A 73 -12.87 1.50 -12.92
C THR A 73 -14.01 0.55 -13.29
N ASP A 74 -15.05 1.02 -13.95
CA ASP A 74 -16.16 0.19 -14.44
C ASP A 74 -15.66 -0.84 -15.47
N ALA A 75 -14.83 -0.45 -16.43
CA ALA A 75 -14.24 -1.34 -17.41
C ALA A 75 -13.38 -2.44 -16.78
N LEU A 76 -12.56 -2.09 -15.77
CA LEU A 76 -11.74 -3.02 -15.00
C LEU A 76 -12.62 -4.12 -14.36
N PHE A 77 -13.64 -3.73 -13.61
CA PHE A 77 -14.49 -4.69 -12.91
C PHE A 77 -15.42 -5.45 -13.83
N LYS A 78 -15.82 -4.88 -14.97
CA LYS A 78 -16.51 -5.59 -16.03
C LYS A 78 -15.65 -6.73 -16.59
N ALA A 79 -14.38 -6.48 -16.89
CA ALA A 79 -13.46 -7.52 -17.38
C ALA A 79 -13.24 -8.63 -16.33
N VAL A 80 -13.11 -8.27 -15.04
CA VAL A 80 -13.03 -9.24 -13.94
C VAL A 80 -14.30 -10.08 -13.85
N ALA A 81 -15.47 -9.46 -13.96
CA ALA A 81 -16.76 -10.15 -13.93
C ALA A 81 -16.94 -11.11 -15.11
N GLU A 82 -16.56 -10.70 -16.32
CA GLU A 82 -16.63 -11.54 -17.53
C GLU A 82 -15.70 -12.77 -17.43
N GLN A 83 -14.51 -12.61 -16.83
CA GLN A 83 -13.54 -13.70 -16.69
C GLN A 83 -13.87 -14.65 -15.54
N TRP A 84 -14.31 -14.14 -14.40
CA TRP A 84 -14.44 -14.93 -13.17
C TRP A 84 -15.87 -15.03 -12.62
N GLY A 85 -16.73 -14.05 -12.88
CA GLY A 85 -18.10 -13.98 -12.35
C GLY A 85 -18.20 -13.75 -10.84
N GLU A 86 -17.09 -13.88 -10.12
CA GLU A 86 -16.96 -13.70 -8.67
C GLU A 86 -15.57 -13.19 -8.31
N LEU A 87 -15.44 -12.59 -7.12
CA LEU A 87 -14.18 -12.08 -6.55
C LEU A 87 -14.17 -12.35 -5.05
N ASP A 88 -13.04 -12.84 -4.52
CA ASP A 88 -12.90 -13.13 -3.10
C ASP A 88 -12.13 -12.04 -2.36
N PHE A 89 -11.17 -11.37 -3.03
CA PHE A 89 -10.43 -10.29 -2.38
C PHE A 89 -9.88 -9.26 -3.36
N VAL A 90 -9.61 -8.06 -2.83
CA VAL A 90 -8.90 -6.99 -3.54
C VAL A 90 -7.77 -6.46 -2.69
N VAL A 91 -6.62 -6.26 -3.31
CA VAL A 91 -5.47 -5.54 -2.75
C VAL A 91 -5.36 -4.20 -3.48
N HIS A 92 -5.65 -3.12 -2.77
CA HIS A 92 -5.52 -1.75 -3.25
C HIS A 92 -4.19 -1.16 -2.78
N ALA A 93 -3.25 -0.97 -3.71
CA ALA A 93 -1.91 -0.48 -3.41
C ALA A 93 -1.51 0.68 -4.32
N ILE A 94 -2.42 1.61 -4.53
CA ILE A 94 -2.19 2.85 -5.27
C ILE A 94 -2.18 4.06 -4.34
N ALA A 95 -1.32 5.02 -4.68
CA ALA A 95 -1.27 6.34 -4.07
C ALA A 95 -0.49 7.27 -5.01
N PHE A 96 -0.86 8.54 -5.04
CA PHE A 96 -0.16 9.54 -5.81
C PHE A 96 -0.32 10.94 -5.20
N SER A 97 0.74 11.73 -5.32
CA SER A 97 0.77 13.17 -5.08
C SER A 97 1.82 13.81 -5.98
N ASP A 98 1.70 15.09 -6.30
CA ASP A 98 2.78 15.79 -6.99
C ASP A 98 4.01 15.85 -6.10
N LYS A 99 5.10 15.20 -6.57
CA LYS A 99 6.37 15.14 -5.85
C LYS A 99 6.91 16.52 -5.49
N LYS A 100 6.70 17.53 -6.34
CA LYS A 100 7.19 18.89 -6.11
C LYS A 100 6.57 19.55 -4.88
N GLU A 101 5.37 19.13 -4.50
CA GLU A 101 4.65 19.64 -3.34
C GLU A 101 4.79 18.77 -2.09
N LEU A 102 5.53 17.67 -2.18
CA LEU A 102 5.93 16.88 -1.00
C LEU A 102 7.15 17.48 -0.31
N ASP A 103 7.94 18.27 -1.03
CA ASP A 103 9.07 19.04 -0.46
C ASP A 103 8.57 20.33 0.19
N GLY A 104 9.24 20.78 1.25
CA GLY A 104 8.93 22.02 1.96
C GLY A 104 7.79 21.90 2.96
N LEU A 105 7.03 22.97 3.16
CA LEU A 105 6.00 23.05 4.19
C LEU A 105 4.64 22.51 3.68
N TYR A 106 3.99 21.71 4.49
CA TYR A 106 2.60 21.27 4.21
C TYR A 106 1.65 22.46 3.98
N LEU A 107 1.88 23.58 4.66
CA LEU A 107 1.10 24.82 4.52
C LEU A 107 1.01 25.30 3.06
N ASN A 108 2.00 24.98 2.25
CA ASN A 108 2.09 25.41 0.84
C ASN A 108 1.38 24.45 -0.13
N THR A 109 0.74 23.39 0.37
CA THR A 109 0.00 22.44 -0.48
C THR A 109 -1.09 23.17 -1.25
N SER A 110 -1.06 23.07 -2.58
CA SER A 110 -2.08 23.68 -3.43
C SER A 110 -3.43 22.94 -3.32
N ARG A 111 -4.51 23.65 -3.55
CA ARG A 111 -5.85 23.05 -3.59
C ARG A 111 -5.94 21.92 -4.63
N SER A 112 -5.31 22.10 -5.77
CA SER A 112 -5.31 21.11 -6.86
C SER A 112 -4.58 19.83 -6.46
N ASN A 113 -3.39 19.92 -5.85
CA ASN A 113 -2.66 18.74 -5.40
C ASN A 113 -3.32 18.09 -4.17
N PHE A 114 -3.93 18.88 -3.28
CA PHE A 114 -4.73 18.33 -2.20
C PHE A 114 -5.87 17.46 -2.75
N ALA A 115 -6.66 17.98 -3.70
CA ALA A 115 -7.75 17.24 -4.34
C ALA A 115 -7.24 15.99 -5.06
N LEU A 116 -6.16 16.11 -5.84
CA LEU A 116 -5.53 14.99 -6.55
C LEU A 116 -5.07 13.90 -5.59
N SER A 117 -4.39 14.27 -4.50
CA SER A 117 -3.86 13.32 -3.52
C SER A 117 -4.99 12.59 -2.78
N MET A 118 -6.05 13.30 -2.42
CA MET A 118 -7.23 12.71 -1.77
C MET A 118 -7.98 11.77 -2.71
N ASP A 119 -8.16 12.14 -3.96
CA ASP A 119 -8.87 11.35 -4.96
C ASP A 119 -8.13 10.03 -5.24
N VAL A 120 -6.84 10.11 -5.63
CA VAL A 120 -6.04 8.92 -5.99
C VAL A 120 -5.66 8.08 -4.77
N SER A 121 -5.36 8.69 -3.61
CA SER A 121 -4.78 7.95 -2.48
C SER A 121 -5.78 7.60 -1.37
N CYS A 122 -7.03 8.07 -1.48
CA CYS A 122 -8.10 7.78 -0.53
C CYS A 122 -9.37 7.33 -1.24
N TYR A 123 -10.01 8.20 -2.04
CA TYR A 123 -11.32 7.91 -2.64
C TYR A 123 -11.29 6.73 -3.60
N SER A 124 -10.20 6.53 -4.34
CA SER A 124 -10.03 5.38 -5.23
C SER A 124 -10.29 4.03 -4.55
N PHE A 125 -9.97 3.89 -3.26
CA PHE A 125 -10.28 2.67 -2.50
C PHE A 125 -11.79 2.48 -2.34
N THR A 126 -12.53 3.55 -2.04
CA THR A 126 -14.00 3.53 -1.96
C THR A 126 -14.61 3.21 -3.33
N ALA A 127 -14.13 3.86 -4.39
CA ALA A 127 -14.58 3.61 -5.77
C ALA A 127 -14.38 2.16 -6.22
N ILE A 128 -13.23 1.57 -5.85
CA ILE A 128 -12.92 0.15 -6.09
C ILE A 128 -13.83 -0.76 -5.26
N ALA A 129 -14.07 -0.44 -3.98
CA ALA A 129 -14.96 -1.22 -3.13
C ALA A 129 -16.39 -1.27 -3.69
N GLN A 130 -16.93 -0.14 -4.18
CA GLN A 130 -18.25 -0.07 -4.81
C GLN A 130 -18.41 -1.06 -5.98
N ARG A 131 -17.36 -1.28 -6.79
CA ARG A 131 -17.38 -2.17 -7.94
C ARG A 131 -17.03 -3.61 -7.60
N ALA A 132 -16.23 -3.83 -6.55
CA ALA A 132 -15.86 -5.15 -6.09
C ALA A 132 -17.01 -5.87 -5.37
N VAL A 133 -17.74 -5.17 -4.50
CA VAL A 133 -18.80 -5.73 -3.65
C VAL A 133 -19.84 -6.54 -4.42
N PRO A 134 -20.38 -6.11 -5.58
CA PRO A 134 -21.33 -6.92 -6.36
C PRO A 134 -20.80 -8.28 -6.83
N LEU A 135 -19.45 -8.43 -6.89
CA LEU A 135 -18.79 -9.68 -7.27
C LEU A 135 -18.46 -10.55 -6.04
N MET A 136 -18.52 -10.01 -4.84
CA MET A 136 -18.17 -10.68 -3.57
C MET A 136 -19.40 -11.35 -2.92
N LYS A 137 -20.10 -12.17 -3.68
CA LYS A 137 -21.42 -12.74 -3.29
C LYS A 137 -21.37 -13.68 -2.07
N LYS A 138 -20.20 -14.18 -1.72
CA LYS A 138 -19.97 -15.09 -0.58
C LYS A 138 -19.21 -14.41 0.58
N GLY A 139 -19.18 -13.09 0.59
CA GLY A 139 -18.27 -12.33 1.43
C GLY A 139 -16.89 -12.18 0.78
N GLY A 140 -15.92 -11.65 1.51
CA GLY A 140 -14.57 -11.47 0.99
C GLY A 140 -13.70 -10.55 1.83
N SER A 141 -12.57 -10.11 1.27
CA SER A 141 -11.63 -9.25 1.97
C SER A 141 -11.10 -8.13 1.05
N LEU A 142 -11.22 -6.89 1.51
CA LEU A 142 -10.62 -5.72 0.89
C LEU A 142 -9.46 -5.26 1.77
N ILE A 143 -8.26 -5.13 1.22
CA ILE A 143 -7.13 -4.53 1.94
C ILE A 143 -6.55 -3.36 1.16
N THR A 144 -6.11 -2.34 1.90
CA THR A 144 -5.37 -1.21 1.36
C THR A 144 -4.04 -1.03 2.09
N LEU A 145 -3.12 -0.24 1.50
CA LEU A 145 -1.83 0.05 2.10
C LEU A 145 -1.80 1.46 2.66
N SER A 146 -1.46 1.56 3.94
CA SER A 146 -1.20 2.82 4.65
C SER A 146 0.28 2.95 5.05
N TYR A 147 0.60 4.02 5.72
CA TYR A 147 1.91 4.31 6.27
C TYR A 147 1.78 5.13 7.55
N TYR A 148 2.69 4.95 8.47
CA TYR A 148 2.70 5.62 9.79
C TYR A 148 2.60 7.16 9.71
N GLY A 149 2.88 7.75 8.55
CA GLY A 149 2.61 9.16 8.27
C GLY A 149 1.14 9.58 8.37
N ALA A 150 0.19 8.63 8.44
CA ALA A 150 -1.21 8.89 8.76
C ALA A 150 -1.43 9.29 10.21
N GLU A 151 -0.58 8.80 11.12
CA GLU A 151 -0.71 8.97 12.57
C GLU A 151 0.30 9.97 13.15
N ARG A 152 1.45 10.10 12.51
CA ARG A 152 2.57 10.95 12.95
C ARG A 152 3.14 11.72 11.78
N VAL A 153 3.66 12.90 12.08
CA VAL A 153 4.32 13.72 11.05
C VAL A 153 5.62 13.03 10.63
N MET A 154 5.70 12.72 9.34
CA MET A 154 6.91 12.18 8.72
C MET A 154 7.49 13.22 7.77
N PRO A 155 8.83 13.42 7.76
CA PRO A 155 9.48 14.35 6.84
C PRO A 155 9.09 14.07 5.37
N HIS A 156 8.82 15.15 4.63
CA HIS A 156 8.50 15.08 3.19
C HIS A 156 7.31 14.18 2.80
N TYR A 157 6.42 13.90 3.75
CA TYR A 157 5.21 13.13 3.49
C TYR A 157 3.97 14.02 3.33
N ASN A 158 3.95 15.17 3.99
CA ASN A 158 3.02 16.29 3.82
C ASN A 158 1.55 15.85 3.57
N VAL A 159 0.97 16.27 2.44
CA VAL A 159 -0.43 15.96 2.06
C VAL A 159 -0.70 14.45 1.96
N MET A 160 0.30 13.63 1.70
CA MET A 160 0.13 12.18 1.71
C MET A 160 -0.21 11.63 3.09
N GLY A 161 0.31 12.23 4.17
CA GLY A 161 -0.09 11.89 5.53
C GLY A 161 -1.58 12.14 5.76
N VAL A 162 -2.07 13.29 5.32
CA VAL A 162 -3.51 13.64 5.39
C VAL A 162 -4.36 12.66 4.57
N ALA A 163 -3.94 12.33 3.35
CA ALA A 163 -4.65 11.38 2.49
C ALA A 163 -4.68 9.97 3.11
N LYS A 164 -3.55 9.52 3.73
CA LYS A 164 -3.51 8.21 4.41
C LYS A 164 -4.35 8.19 5.68
N ALA A 165 -4.42 9.28 6.45
CA ALA A 165 -5.32 9.38 7.59
C ALA A 165 -6.81 9.28 7.16
N ALA A 166 -7.17 9.94 6.06
CA ALA A 166 -8.50 9.82 5.47
C ALA A 166 -8.78 8.40 4.94
N LEU A 167 -7.79 7.74 4.33
CA LEU A 167 -7.89 6.35 3.88
C LEU A 167 -8.15 5.39 5.05
N GLU A 168 -7.43 5.55 6.17
CA GLU A 168 -7.64 4.74 7.38
C GLU A 168 -9.03 4.98 8.01
N ALA A 169 -9.53 6.21 7.94
CA ALA A 169 -10.92 6.48 8.31
C ALA A 169 -11.90 5.74 7.37
N SER A 170 -11.67 5.80 6.05
CA SER A 170 -12.50 5.11 5.05
C SER A 170 -12.53 3.60 5.27
N VAL A 171 -11.43 2.98 5.71
CA VAL A 171 -11.38 1.56 6.07
C VAL A 171 -12.41 1.24 7.15
N ARG A 172 -12.53 2.06 8.20
CA ARG A 172 -13.48 1.84 9.30
C ARG A 172 -14.93 1.98 8.85
N TYR A 173 -15.24 3.01 8.06
CA TYR A 173 -16.59 3.20 7.53
C TYR A 173 -16.99 2.08 6.56
N LEU A 174 -16.12 1.72 5.62
CA LEU A 174 -16.37 0.59 4.72
C LEU A 174 -16.52 -0.74 5.46
N ALA A 175 -15.75 -0.96 6.53
CA ALA A 175 -15.87 -2.16 7.35
C ALA A 175 -17.25 -2.25 8.04
N ALA A 176 -17.76 -1.13 8.54
CA ALA A 176 -19.10 -1.06 9.14
C ALA A 176 -20.20 -1.31 8.11
N ASP A 177 -20.11 -0.69 6.93
CA ASP A 177 -21.11 -0.80 5.88
C ASP A 177 -21.16 -2.21 5.25
N LEU A 178 -19.98 -2.86 5.10
CA LEU A 178 -19.84 -4.12 4.36
C LEU A 178 -19.85 -5.36 5.26
N GLY A 179 -19.66 -5.18 6.57
CA GLY A 179 -19.69 -6.27 7.57
C GLY A 179 -20.94 -7.14 7.50
N PRO A 180 -22.17 -6.58 7.36
CA PRO A 180 -23.38 -7.39 7.19
C PRO A 180 -23.40 -8.32 5.98
N GLN A 181 -22.55 -8.04 4.96
CA GLN A 181 -22.34 -8.88 3.78
C GLN A 181 -21.16 -9.85 3.93
N ASN A 182 -20.60 -9.98 5.14
CA ASN A 182 -19.40 -10.78 5.43
C ASN A 182 -18.18 -10.35 4.58
N ILE A 183 -18.08 -9.06 4.26
CA ILE A 183 -16.92 -8.48 3.58
C ILE A 183 -16.09 -7.71 4.62
N ARG A 184 -14.85 -8.14 4.80
CA ARG A 184 -13.89 -7.51 5.72
C ARG A 184 -13.07 -6.46 5.00
N VAL A 185 -12.82 -5.33 5.68
CA VAL A 185 -12.06 -4.21 5.12
C VAL A 185 -10.99 -3.81 6.12
N ASN A 186 -9.71 -3.90 5.71
CA ASN A 186 -8.58 -3.61 6.58
C ASN A 186 -7.50 -2.82 5.83
N ALA A 187 -6.59 -2.22 6.58
CA ALA A 187 -5.38 -1.61 6.04
C ALA A 187 -4.13 -2.28 6.63
N ILE A 188 -3.04 -2.26 5.88
CA ILE A 188 -1.71 -2.56 6.39
C ILE A 188 -0.89 -1.28 6.37
N SER A 189 -0.49 -0.81 7.55
CA SER A 189 0.47 0.27 7.72
C SER A 189 1.87 -0.33 7.67
N ALA A 190 2.46 -0.36 6.47
CA ALA A 190 3.76 -0.97 6.25
C ALA A 190 4.90 -0.01 6.64
N GLY A 191 5.94 -0.51 7.28
CA GLY A 191 7.19 0.22 7.45
C GLY A 191 7.86 0.55 6.11
N PRO A 192 8.91 1.37 6.11
CA PRO A 192 9.51 1.85 4.88
C PRO A 192 10.18 0.70 4.10
N ILE A 193 9.77 0.55 2.84
CA ILE A 193 10.33 -0.40 1.86
C ILE A 193 10.76 0.39 0.62
N LYS A 194 11.91 0.07 0.06
CA LYS A 194 12.45 0.75 -1.12
C LYS A 194 11.69 0.37 -2.39
N THR A 195 10.57 1.03 -2.64
CA THR A 195 9.71 0.86 -3.81
C THR A 195 9.91 1.97 -4.83
N LEU A 196 9.31 1.83 -6.03
CA LEU A 196 9.28 2.90 -7.03
C LEU A 196 8.54 4.14 -6.48
N ALA A 197 7.40 3.96 -5.83
CA ALA A 197 6.63 5.05 -5.21
C ALA A 197 7.45 5.77 -4.12
N ALA A 198 8.15 5.03 -3.27
CA ALA A 198 8.99 5.59 -2.21
C ALA A 198 10.15 6.46 -2.74
N SER A 199 10.62 6.24 -3.98
CA SER A 199 11.63 7.08 -4.61
C SER A 199 11.14 8.50 -4.91
N GLY A 200 9.83 8.75 -4.82
CA GLY A 200 9.22 10.07 -4.93
C GLY A 200 9.30 10.90 -3.64
N ILE A 201 9.56 10.28 -2.50
CA ILE A 201 9.65 10.94 -1.20
C ILE A 201 11.08 11.46 -0.99
N GLY A 202 11.23 12.75 -0.65
CA GLY A 202 12.52 13.32 -0.29
C GLY A 202 13.15 12.59 0.89
N ASP A 203 14.49 12.50 0.90
CA ASP A 203 15.26 11.87 1.98
C ASP A 203 14.84 10.45 2.40
N PHE A 204 14.19 9.68 1.49
CA PHE A 204 13.71 8.34 1.80
C PHE A 204 14.80 7.39 2.32
N ASN A 205 16.05 7.56 1.88
CA ASN A 205 17.17 6.78 2.41
C ASN A 205 17.44 7.10 3.90
N TYR A 206 17.19 8.35 4.33
CA TYR A 206 17.25 8.71 5.74
C TYR A 206 16.15 8.02 6.53
N ILE A 207 14.90 8.04 6.03
CA ILE A 207 13.76 7.35 6.66
C ILE A 207 14.07 5.86 6.84
N LEU A 208 14.63 5.19 5.83
CA LEU A 208 15.05 3.78 5.91
C LEU A 208 16.09 3.54 7.00
N LYS A 209 17.15 4.35 7.04
CA LYS A 209 18.22 4.21 8.06
C LYS A 209 17.70 4.51 9.45
N TRP A 210 16.94 5.60 9.60
CA TRP A 210 16.32 5.99 10.86
C TRP A 210 15.43 4.89 11.43
N ASN A 211 14.55 4.34 10.58
CA ASN A 211 13.65 3.27 10.98
C ASN A 211 14.43 2.02 11.43
N ALA A 212 15.44 1.60 10.66
CA ALA A 212 16.25 0.43 11.01
C ALA A 212 17.01 0.62 12.34
N LEU A 213 17.48 1.86 12.64
CA LEU A 213 18.18 2.14 13.89
C LEU A 213 17.24 2.17 15.11
N ASN A 214 15.99 2.55 14.93
CA ASN A 214 15.06 2.82 16.02
C ASN A 214 13.93 1.81 16.16
N ALA A 215 13.63 1.00 15.12
CA ALA A 215 12.64 -0.05 15.25
C ALA A 215 13.07 -1.11 16.29
N PRO A 216 12.16 -1.63 17.13
CA PRO A 216 12.45 -2.66 18.12
C PRO A 216 13.17 -3.89 17.56
N LEU A 217 12.85 -4.32 16.33
CA LEU A 217 13.53 -5.46 15.69
C LEU A 217 14.88 -5.08 15.04
N GLY A 218 15.32 -3.82 15.11
CA GLY A 218 16.62 -3.35 14.62
C GLY A 218 16.80 -3.43 13.10
N ARG A 219 15.71 -3.44 12.34
CA ARG A 219 15.71 -3.55 10.87
C ARG A 219 14.44 -2.99 10.26
N ASN A 220 14.44 -2.83 8.95
CA ASN A 220 13.23 -2.57 8.20
C ASN A 220 12.45 -3.87 7.91
N VAL A 221 11.16 -3.70 7.66
CA VAL A 221 10.26 -4.76 7.19
C VAL A 221 10.58 -5.14 5.73
N THR A 222 10.30 -6.38 5.37
CA THR A 222 10.42 -6.91 4.02
C THR A 222 9.06 -7.00 3.33
N GLN A 223 9.06 -7.06 1.99
CA GLN A 223 7.85 -7.30 1.19
C GLN A 223 7.15 -8.61 1.58
N THR A 224 7.92 -9.67 1.84
CA THR A 224 7.38 -10.97 2.25
C THR A 224 6.67 -10.90 3.60
N GLU A 225 7.19 -10.14 4.55
CA GLU A 225 6.53 -9.95 5.86
C GLU A 225 5.21 -9.21 5.73
N VAL A 226 5.14 -8.19 4.86
CA VAL A 226 3.88 -7.53 4.51
C VAL A 226 2.94 -8.50 3.78
N GLY A 227 3.48 -9.33 2.87
CA GLY A 227 2.73 -10.39 2.20
C GLY A 227 2.13 -11.41 3.17
N ASN A 228 2.87 -11.83 4.20
CA ASN A 228 2.38 -12.74 5.23
C ASN A 228 1.27 -12.13 6.10
N ALA A 229 1.39 -10.85 6.44
CA ALA A 229 0.33 -10.11 7.14
C ALA A 229 -0.93 -9.97 6.26
N ALA A 230 -0.74 -9.68 4.97
CA ALA A 230 -1.84 -9.68 4.01
C ALA A 230 -2.50 -11.04 3.88
N LEU A 231 -1.74 -12.14 3.84
CA LEU A 231 -2.27 -13.50 3.82
C LEU A 231 -3.18 -13.78 5.02
N PHE A 232 -2.78 -13.35 6.22
CA PHE A 232 -3.63 -13.43 7.41
C PHE A 232 -4.96 -12.70 7.20
N LEU A 233 -4.92 -11.45 6.75
CA LEU A 233 -6.11 -10.63 6.52
C LEU A 233 -6.98 -11.11 5.35
N LEU A 234 -6.41 -11.75 4.34
CA LEU A 234 -7.12 -12.26 3.15
C LEU A 234 -7.74 -13.63 3.37
N SER A 235 -7.20 -14.42 4.28
CA SER A 235 -7.64 -15.79 4.55
C SER A 235 -8.64 -15.89 5.71
N GLU A 236 -9.14 -17.11 5.96
CA GLU A 236 -10.00 -17.42 7.10
C GLU A 236 -9.31 -17.23 8.46
N LEU A 237 -7.97 -17.18 8.49
CA LEU A 237 -7.23 -16.87 9.72
C LEU A 237 -7.58 -15.49 10.27
N GLY A 238 -7.91 -14.54 9.42
CA GLY A 238 -8.33 -13.19 9.78
C GLY A 238 -9.85 -12.98 9.77
N SER A 239 -10.67 -14.04 9.82
CA SER A 239 -12.13 -13.95 9.71
C SER A 239 -12.81 -13.06 10.75
N GLY A 240 -12.21 -12.89 11.93
CA GLY A 240 -12.68 -11.98 12.98
C GLY A 240 -12.10 -10.56 12.92
N VAL A 241 -11.35 -10.19 11.85
CA VAL A 241 -10.64 -8.91 11.77
C VAL A 241 -11.21 -8.05 10.64
N THR A 242 -11.83 -6.93 11.00
CA THR A 242 -12.31 -5.90 10.06
C THR A 242 -12.22 -4.51 10.69
N GLY A 243 -12.00 -3.48 9.88
CA GLY A 243 -11.83 -2.10 10.34
C GLY A 243 -10.44 -1.81 10.94
N GLU A 244 -9.50 -2.76 10.86
CA GLU A 244 -8.18 -2.69 11.47
C GLU A 244 -7.15 -2.02 10.56
N VAL A 245 -6.22 -1.29 11.18
CA VAL A 245 -4.99 -0.79 10.56
C VAL A 245 -3.82 -1.53 11.18
N MET A 246 -3.41 -2.62 10.55
CA MET A 246 -2.36 -3.49 11.06
C MET A 246 -0.97 -2.92 10.75
N HIS A 247 -0.19 -2.61 11.77
CA HIS A 247 1.20 -2.19 11.62
C HIS A 247 2.12 -3.38 11.33
N VAL A 248 2.86 -3.28 10.23
CA VAL A 248 3.88 -4.25 9.82
C VAL A 248 5.17 -3.46 9.53
N ASP A 249 5.86 -3.04 10.59
CA ASP A 249 6.93 -2.03 10.55
C ASP A 249 8.11 -2.34 11.49
N CYS A 250 8.25 -3.60 11.89
CA CYS A 250 9.25 -4.04 12.87
C CYS A 250 9.09 -3.38 14.25
N GLY A 251 7.88 -2.90 14.59
CA GLY A 251 7.53 -2.28 15.86
C GLY A 251 7.84 -0.78 15.94
N TYR A 252 8.23 -0.15 14.83
CA TYR A 252 8.64 1.26 14.84
C TYR A 252 7.54 2.20 15.37
N HIS A 253 6.27 1.95 15.05
CA HIS A 253 5.13 2.77 15.51
C HIS A 253 4.99 2.86 17.03
N THR A 254 5.56 1.91 17.78
CA THR A 254 5.49 1.90 19.26
C THR A 254 6.58 2.77 19.92
N VAL A 255 7.55 3.26 19.11
CA VAL A 255 8.74 3.96 19.64
C VAL A 255 8.47 5.45 19.78
N GLY A 256 8.58 5.97 21.00
CA GLY A 256 8.44 7.39 21.30
C GLY A 256 9.76 8.18 21.36
N MET A 257 10.91 7.47 21.45
CA MET A 257 12.24 8.09 21.58
C MET A 257 13.31 7.30 20.84
N LEU A 258 14.49 7.87 20.72
CA LEU A 258 15.66 7.21 20.15
C LEU A 258 16.00 5.91 20.89
N ASN A 259 16.37 4.88 20.12
CA ASN A 259 16.92 3.67 20.71
C ASN A 259 18.31 3.94 21.29
N VAL A 260 18.41 3.98 22.62
CA VAL A 260 19.65 4.28 23.34
C VAL A 260 20.77 3.29 23.04
N ASN A 261 20.45 2.04 22.70
CA ASN A 261 21.42 1.02 22.35
C ASN A 261 22.04 1.25 20.95
N ASN A 262 21.40 2.04 20.10
CA ASN A 262 21.88 2.43 18.76
C ASN A 262 22.28 3.91 18.69
N SER A 263 22.55 4.55 19.82
CA SER A 263 22.84 5.99 19.90
C SER A 263 24.03 6.41 19.02
N ALA A 264 25.07 5.58 18.93
CA ALA A 264 26.23 5.84 18.08
C ALA A 264 25.86 5.86 16.58
N GLY A 265 25.11 4.87 16.12
CA GLY A 265 24.61 4.82 14.71
C GLY A 265 23.66 5.98 14.39
N THR A 266 22.82 6.36 15.34
CA THR A 266 21.95 7.54 15.20
C THR A 266 22.77 8.84 15.12
N ALA A 267 23.79 9.02 15.97
CA ALA A 267 24.67 10.18 15.93
C ALA A 267 25.44 10.28 14.59
N GLU A 268 25.93 9.16 14.07
CA GLU A 268 26.57 9.09 12.76
C GLU A 268 25.60 9.52 11.64
N LEU A 269 24.38 8.99 11.64
CA LEU A 269 23.35 9.35 10.66
C LEU A 269 23.02 10.84 10.69
N LEU A 270 22.83 11.43 11.88
CA LEU A 270 22.59 12.85 12.04
C LEU A 270 23.79 13.69 11.58
N GLY A 271 25.02 13.24 11.85
CA GLY A 271 26.25 13.90 11.35
C GLY A 271 26.36 13.87 9.82
N GLN A 272 25.94 12.78 9.16
CA GLN A 272 25.87 12.71 7.70
C GLN A 272 24.85 13.69 7.12
N MET A 273 23.66 13.80 7.73
CA MET A 273 22.63 14.76 7.32
C MET A 273 23.10 16.21 7.45
N ALA A 274 23.70 16.58 8.58
CA ALA A 274 24.20 17.93 8.78
C ALA A 274 25.21 18.36 7.70
N LYS A 275 26.08 17.43 7.27
CA LYS A 275 27.04 17.68 6.17
C LYS A 275 26.33 17.88 4.82
N THR A 276 25.30 17.05 4.52
CA THR A 276 24.53 17.16 3.29
C THR A 276 23.76 18.48 3.22
N MET A 277 23.15 18.90 4.33
CA MET A 277 22.41 20.17 4.40
C MET A 277 23.34 21.37 4.25
N ALA A 278 24.53 21.33 4.86
CA ALA A 278 25.52 22.40 4.73
C ALA A 278 26.05 22.55 3.29
N SER A 279 26.22 21.45 2.55
CA SER A 279 26.64 21.49 1.14
C SER A 279 25.54 22.00 0.20
N SER A 280 24.27 21.75 0.52
CA SER A 280 23.11 22.22 -0.27
C SER A 280 22.81 23.71 -0.08
N SER A 281 23.17 24.27 1.08
CA SER A 281 23.00 25.71 1.37
C SER A 281 24.14 26.59 0.83
N ALA A 282 25.23 25.96 0.36
CA ALA A 282 26.40 26.65 -0.22
C ALA A 282 26.40 26.66 -1.76
N ALA A 283 25.43 26.02 -2.41
CA ALA A 283 25.20 25.97 -3.85
C ALA A 283 23.95 26.78 -4.25
#